data_5829993178867d8a9ce66c28d1532cd2
#
_entry.id   5829993178867d8a9ce66c28d1532cd2
#
_cell.length_a   1.000
_cell.length_b   1.000
_cell.length_c   1.000
_cell.angle_alpha   90.00
_cell.angle_beta   90.00
_cell.angle_gamma   90.00
#
_symmetry.space_group_name_H-M   'P 1'
#
loop_
_entity.id
_entity.type
_entity.pdbx_description
1 polymer ?
#
loop_
_entity_poly.entity_id
_entity_poly.type
_entity_poly.pdbx_seq_one_letter_code
_entity_poly.pdbx_strand_id
1 'polypeptide(L)'
;EEAFNAAKILGVSVRENLGFADGFFVNDKQHQLEVIKMIRKYQPKIVLCNAIEDRHIDHGKGSKLVSDACFLSGLLKIETEDDGALQKPWRPKQVYHYIQWKNLDPDLAVDVSGFIDKKMEAVLAYKTQFFDANSKAPETPISSKNFTDSIIYRARDLGRLIGVEYAEGFTAERYVAVDSLFDLK
;
A
#
# COMPACT_ATOMS: atom_id res chain seq x y z
N GLU A 1 13.86 -4.38 -11.94
CA GLU A 1 13.91 -3.23 -12.87
C GLU A 1 12.56 -2.48 -12.85
N GLU A 2 11.40 -3.12 -13.13
CA GLU A 2 10.09 -2.49 -13.21
C GLU A 2 9.70 -1.74 -11.92
N ALA A 3 9.89 -2.37 -10.75
CA ALA A 3 9.62 -1.75 -9.47
C ALA A 3 10.50 -0.51 -9.19
N PHE A 4 11.73 -0.48 -9.70
CA PHE A 4 12.61 0.70 -9.62
C PHE A 4 12.10 1.82 -10.54
N ASN A 5 11.66 1.47 -11.73
CA ASN A 5 11.08 2.43 -12.69
C ASN A 5 9.81 3.07 -12.12
N ALA A 6 8.90 2.26 -11.56
CA ALA A 6 7.69 2.75 -10.89
C ALA A 6 8.03 3.68 -9.71
N ALA A 7 8.98 3.29 -8.86
CA ALA A 7 9.44 4.12 -7.75
C ALA A 7 9.98 5.49 -8.21
N LYS A 8 10.74 5.50 -9.32
CA LYS A 8 11.25 6.75 -9.92
C LYS A 8 10.13 7.64 -10.45
N ILE A 9 9.13 7.06 -11.12
CA ILE A 9 7.96 7.79 -11.63
C ILE A 9 7.21 8.45 -10.47
N LEU A 10 7.01 7.72 -9.38
CA LEU A 10 6.29 8.21 -8.19
C LEU A 10 7.12 9.19 -7.35
N GLY A 11 8.44 9.27 -7.56
CA GLY A 11 9.34 10.09 -6.73
C GLY A 11 9.58 9.49 -5.35
N VAL A 12 9.58 8.15 -5.24
CA VAL A 12 9.85 7.42 -3.98
C VAL A 12 11.32 7.62 -3.60
N SER A 13 11.57 8.08 -2.38
CA SER A 13 12.92 8.38 -1.90
C SER A 13 13.72 7.13 -1.56
N VAL A 14 13.06 6.11 -1.01
CA VAL A 14 13.70 4.85 -0.60
C VAL A 14 12.81 3.69 -0.98
N ARG A 15 13.40 2.64 -1.53
CA ARG A 15 12.74 1.37 -1.81
C ARG A 15 13.57 0.21 -1.28
N GLU A 16 13.02 -0.51 -0.33
CA GLU A 16 13.59 -1.74 0.23
C GLU A 16 12.82 -2.96 -0.29
N ASN A 17 13.51 -4.10 -0.33
CA ASN A 17 12.88 -5.39 -0.64
C ASN A 17 13.32 -6.40 0.42
N LEU A 18 12.37 -6.88 1.21
CA LEU A 18 12.62 -7.83 2.29
C LEU A 18 12.80 -9.28 1.79
N GLY A 19 12.60 -9.55 0.50
CA GLY A 19 12.83 -10.86 -0.12
C GLY A 19 11.88 -11.96 0.34
N PHE A 20 10.70 -11.61 0.85
CA PHE A 20 9.71 -12.61 1.24
C PHE A 20 9.20 -13.40 0.05
N ALA A 21 8.97 -14.69 0.25
CA ALA A 21 8.52 -15.59 -0.81
C ALA A 21 7.08 -15.28 -1.23
N ASP A 22 6.89 -14.92 -2.51
CA ASP A 22 5.57 -14.65 -3.10
C ASP A 22 4.65 -15.87 -2.95
N GLY A 23 3.44 -15.66 -2.50
CA GLY A 23 2.44 -16.70 -2.22
C GLY A 23 2.67 -17.50 -0.92
N PHE A 24 3.88 -17.48 -0.35
CA PHE A 24 4.29 -18.37 0.74
C PHE A 24 4.74 -17.69 2.02
N PHE A 25 4.94 -16.39 2.05
CA PHE A 25 5.25 -15.72 3.30
C PHE A 25 4.08 -15.82 4.29
N VAL A 26 4.39 -15.77 5.57
CA VAL A 26 3.43 -15.89 6.66
C VAL A 26 3.59 -14.77 7.67
N ASN A 27 2.53 -14.51 8.43
CA ASN A 27 2.59 -13.55 9.53
C ASN A 27 3.12 -14.24 10.79
N ASP A 28 4.44 -14.40 10.87
CA ASP A 28 5.14 -14.95 12.02
C ASP A 28 6.17 -13.97 12.59
N LYS A 29 6.79 -14.35 13.70
CA LYS A 29 7.78 -13.53 14.39
C LYS A 29 8.94 -13.10 13.48
N GLN A 30 9.43 -14.00 12.62
CA GLN A 30 10.57 -13.71 11.75
C GLN A 30 10.23 -12.61 10.74
N HIS A 31 9.11 -12.75 10.02
CA HIS A 31 8.66 -11.76 9.05
C HIS A 31 8.29 -10.44 9.74
N GLN A 32 7.62 -10.50 10.90
CA GLN A 32 7.31 -9.31 11.70
C GLN A 32 8.56 -8.53 12.08
N LEU A 33 9.63 -9.20 12.55
CA LEU A 33 10.87 -8.52 12.93
C LEU A 33 11.52 -7.79 11.76
N GLU A 34 11.48 -8.34 10.55
CA GLU A 34 12.01 -7.65 9.36
C GLU A 34 11.21 -6.38 9.03
N VAL A 35 9.89 -6.42 9.13
CA VAL A 35 9.05 -5.23 8.94
C VAL A 35 9.27 -4.22 10.07
N ILE A 36 9.39 -4.67 11.32
CA ILE A 36 9.67 -3.81 12.49
C ILE A 36 10.99 -3.07 12.32
N LYS A 37 12.04 -3.72 11.81
CA LYS A 37 13.32 -3.07 11.50
C LYS A 37 13.14 -1.90 10.55
N MET A 38 12.35 -2.07 9.49
CA MET A 38 12.08 -0.99 8.53
C MET A 38 11.27 0.15 9.14
N ILE A 39 10.22 -0.17 9.92
CA ILE A 39 9.43 0.84 10.63
C ILE A 39 10.30 1.67 11.58
N ARG A 40 11.19 1.04 12.32
CA ARG A 40 12.10 1.73 13.25
C ARG A 40 13.21 2.50 12.56
N LYS A 41 13.69 2.00 11.42
CA LYS A 41 14.70 2.66 10.58
C LYS A 41 14.16 3.96 10.00
N TYR A 42 12.98 3.92 9.40
CA TYR A 42 12.40 5.06 8.66
C TYR A 42 11.44 5.92 9.48
N GLN A 43 10.97 5.44 10.61
CA GLN A 43 10.10 6.14 11.54
C GLN A 43 8.88 6.82 10.88
N PRO A 44 8.09 6.11 10.07
CA PRO A 44 6.97 6.69 9.37
C PRO A 44 5.89 7.16 10.36
N LYS A 45 5.29 8.32 10.07
CA LYS A 45 4.11 8.78 10.80
C LYS A 45 2.85 8.04 10.34
N ILE A 46 2.78 7.75 9.06
CA ILE A 46 1.66 7.06 8.39
C ILE A 46 2.23 5.84 7.67
N VAL A 47 1.54 4.72 7.77
CA VAL A 47 1.81 3.51 7.00
C VAL A 47 0.60 3.24 6.12
N LEU A 48 0.82 3.07 4.82
CA LEU A 48 -0.16 2.57 3.88
C LEU A 48 0.22 1.13 3.54
N CYS A 49 -0.67 0.19 3.78
CA CYS A 49 -0.40 -1.23 3.54
C CYS A 49 -1.50 -1.89 2.70
N ASN A 50 -1.32 -3.15 2.41
CA ASN A 50 -2.21 -3.90 1.53
C ASN A 50 -3.67 -3.89 2.01
N ALA A 51 -4.59 -4.13 1.08
CA ALA A 51 -6.00 -4.31 1.37
C ALA A 51 -6.24 -5.40 2.43
N ILE A 52 -7.15 -5.14 3.36
CA ILE A 52 -7.50 -6.08 4.43
C ILE A 52 -8.09 -7.39 3.89
N GLU A 53 -8.75 -7.31 2.76
CA GLU A 53 -9.29 -8.43 2.01
C GLU A 53 -9.16 -8.19 0.51
N ASP A 54 -8.68 -9.20 -0.23
CA ASP A 54 -8.55 -9.07 -1.67
C ASP A 54 -8.57 -10.45 -2.36
N ARG A 55 -8.49 -10.43 -3.72
CA ARG A 55 -8.42 -11.63 -4.55
C ARG A 55 -7.12 -12.42 -4.29
N HIS A 56 -5.99 -11.72 -4.23
CA HIS A 56 -4.70 -12.36 -4.00
C HIS A 56 -4.49 -12.62 -2.51
N ILE A 57 -4.14 -13.87 -2.19
CA ILE A 57 -3.97 -14.30 -0.79
C ILE A 57 -2.92 -13.50 -0.02
N ASP A 58 -1.89 -13.01 -0.70
CA ASP A 58 -0.81 -12.25 -0.07
C ASP A 58 -1.23 -10.84 0.32
N HIS A 59 -2.26 -10.26 -0.30
CA HIS A 59 -2.71 -8.93 0.07
C HIS A 59 -3.24 -8.91 1.52
N GLY A 60 -4.16 -9.80 1.87
CA GLY A 60 -4.65 -9.93 3.25
C GLY A 60 -3.57 -10.36 4.24
N LYS A 61 -2.65 -11.27 3.84
CA LYS A 61 -1.50 -11.65 4.66
C LYS A 61 -0.57 -10.47 4.92
N GLY A 62 -0.21 -9.72 3.87
CA GLY A 62 0.63 -8.54 3.96
C GLY A 62 0.02 -7.44 4.81
N SER A 63 -1.29 -7.20 4.63
CA SER A 63 -2.09 -6.31 5.47
C SER A 63 -1.93 -6.66 6.96
N LYS A 64 -2.19 -7.92 7.33
CA LYS A 64 -2.11 -8.36 8.72
C LYS A 64 -0.68 -8.35 9.27
N LEU A 65 0.31 -8.75 8.48
CA LEU A 65 1.72 -8.72 8.85
C LEU A 65 2.18 -7.29 9.19
N VAL A 66 1.87 -6.33 8.31
CA VAL A 66 2.26 -4.93 8.52
C VAL A 66 1.54 -4.30 9.69
N SER A 67 0.23 -4.56 9.85
CA SER A 67 -0.56 -4.10 11.01
C SER A 67 0.04 -4.57 12.34
N ASP A 68 0.31 -5.88 12.47
CA ASP A 68 0.93 -6.45 13.66
C ASP A 68 2.33 -5.87 13.92
N ALA A 69 3.13 -5.71 12.86
CA ALA A 69 4.46 -5.11 12.97
C ALA A 69 4.39 -3.63 13.41
N CYS A 70 3.42 -2.85 12.94
CA CYS A 70 3.19 -1.47 13.39
C CYS A 70 2.88 -1.39 14.89
N PHE A 71 2.09 -2.33 15.41
CA PHE A 71 1.84 -2.41 16.84
C PHE A 71 3.10 -2.80 17.62
N LEU A 72 3.77 -3.88 17.20
CA LEU A 72 4.93 -4.45 17.87
C LEU A 72 6.14 -3.52 17.85
N SER A 73 6.32 -2.73 16.79
CA SER A 73 7.46 -1.81 16.63
C SER A 73 7.53 -0.73 17.72
N GLY A 74 6.40 -0.42 18.37
CA GLY A 74 6.33 0.49 19.52
C GLY A 74 6.67 -0.13 20.86
N LEU A 75 6.90 -1.44 20.97
CA LEU A 75 7.15 -2.14 22.21
C LEU A 75 8.66 -2.16 22.56
N LEU A 76 9.02 -1.72 23.74
CA LEU A 76 10.40 -1.68 24.23
C LEU A 76 11.08 -3.05 24.29
N LYS A 77 10.30 -4.10 24.62
CA LYS A 77 10.84 -5.46 24.80
C LYS A 77 11.03 -6.23 23.48
N ILE A 78 10.59 -5.66 22.36
CA ILE A 78 10.92 -6.18 21.03
C ILE A 78 12.22 -5.52 20.59
N GLU A 79 13.30 -6.27 20.57
CA GLU A 79 14.62 -5.77 20.19
C GLU A 79 14.87 -6.02 18.71
N THR A 80 15.37 -5.02 18.02
CA THR A 80 15.83 -5.07 16.62
C THR A 80 17.08 -4.23 16.48
N GLU A 81 17.95 -4.60 15.53
CA GLU A 81 19.20 -3.91 15.24
C GLU A 81 19.26 -3.48 13.76
N ASP A 82 19.91 -2.36 13.51
CA ASP A 82 20.27 -1.87 12.18
C ASP A 82 21.75 -1.49 12.22
N ASP A 83 22.56 -2.08 11.36
CA ASP A 83 24.02 -1.92 11.29
C ASP A 83 24.73 -2.13 12.66
N GLY A 84 24.27 -3.14 13.43
CA GLY A 84 24.85 -3.48 14.74
C GLY A 84 24.44 -2.55 15.88
N ALA A 85 23.56 -1.61 15.67
CA ALA A 85 23.03 -0.72 16.69
C ALA A 85 21.56 -1.05 17.04
N LEU A 86 21.24 -1.09 18.33
CA LEU A 86 19.87 -1.27 18.79
C LEU A 86 18.98 -0.13 18.31
N GLN A 87 17.86 -0.49 17.70
CA GLN A 87 16.88 0.47 17.23
C GLN A 87 15.94 0.89 18.36
N LYS A 88 15.64 2.20 18.41
CA LYS A 88 14.63 2.73 19.35
C LYS A 88 13.23 2.33 18.89
N PRO A 89 12.31 2.03 19.83
CA PRO A 89 10.92 1.79 19.52
C PRO A 89 10.30 2.97 18.78
N TRP A 90 9.48 2.65 17.78
CA TRP A 90 8.71 3.62 17.03
C TRP A 90 7.36 3.02 16.70
N ARG A 91 6.28 3.75 16.92
CA ARG A 91 4.93 3.36 16.49
C ARG A 91 4.37 4.38 15.52
N PRO A 92 3.98 3.97 14.31
CA PRO A 92 3.25 4.84 13.38
C PRO A 92 1.99 5.41 14.03
N LYS A 93 1.65 6.65 13.72
CA LYS A 93 0.45 7.29 14.27
C LYS A 93 -0.82 6.77 13.60
N GLN A 94 -0.74 6.43 12.32
CA GLN A 94 -1.85 5.97 11.50
C GLN A 94 -1.40 4.79 10.64
N VAL A 95 -2.29 3.81 10.52
CA VAL A 95 -2.17 2.70 9.57
C VAL A 95 -3.43 2.67 8.74
N TYR A 96 -3.27 2.76 7.44
CA TYR A 96 -4.35 2.69 6.47
C TYR A 96 -4.09 1.56 5.48
N HIS A 97 -5.17 0.97 4.96
CA HIS A 97 -5.09 -0.08 3.97
C HIS A 97 -5.71 0.43 2.67
N TYR A 98 -4.96 0.37 1.59
CA TYR A 98 -5.49 0.75 0.28
C TYR A 98 -6.40 -0.34 -0.28
N ILE A 99 -7.35 0.04 -1.13
CA ILE A 99 -8.28 -0.86 -1.80
C ILE A 99 -7.69 -1.24 -3.15
N GLN A 100 -7.56 -2.55 -3.44
CA GLN A 100 -6.94 -3.05 -4.67
C GLN A 100 -7.98 -3.65 -5.63
N TRP A 101 -8.12 -4.97 -5.66
CA TRP A 101 -9.01 -5.66 -6.59
C TRP A 101 -10.47 -5.63 -6.13
N LYS A 102 -10.73 -6.10 -4.91
CA LYS A 102 -12.08 -6.09 -4.35
C LYS A 102 -12.52 -4.67 -4.04
N ASN A 103 -13.79 -4.38 -4.27
CA ASN A 103 -14.41 -3.16 -3.77
C ASN A 103 -14.73 -3.36 -2.29
N LEU A 104 -14.08 -2.59 -1.45
CA LEU A 104 -14.36 -2.49 -0.02
C LEU A 104 -14.92 -1.09 0.24
N ASP A 105 -15.82 -0.98 1.22
CA ASP A 105 -16.31 0.33 1.65
C ASP A 105 -15.18 1.07 2.37
N PRO A 106 -14.75 2.24 1.88
CA PRO A 106 -13.67 3.00 2.49
C PRO A 106 -14.13 3.74 3.74
N ASP A 107 -13.24 3.85 4.74
CA ASP A 107 -13.44 4.73 5.91
C ASP A 107 -13.09 6.19 5.59
N LEU A 108 -12.27 6.42 4.56
CA LEU A 108 -11.93 7.74 4.04
C LEU A 108 -11.55 7.65 2.56
N ALA A 109 -11.74 8.76 1.86
CA ALA A 109 -11.29 8.92 0.48
C ALA A 109 -10.39 10.15 0.35
N VAL A 110 -9.35 10.03 -0.47
CA VAL A 110 -8.35 11.07 -0.72
C VAL A 110 -8.46 11.54 -2.16
N ASP A 111 -8.55 12.85 -2.37
CA ASP A 111 -8.52 13.48 -3.68
C ASP A 111 -7.16 13.24 -4.37
N VAL A 112 -7.18 12.58 -5.51
CA VAL A 112 -6.00 12.29 -6.35
C VAL A 112 -6.14 12.84 -7.77
N SER A 113 -7.02 13.81 -7.99
CA SER A 113 -7.38 14.32 -9.32
C SER A 113 -6.16 14.76 -10.14
N GLY A 114 -5.16 15.40 -9.53
CA GLY A 114 -3.94 15.83 -10.21
C GLY A 114 -2.87 14.74 -10.40
N PHE A 115 -3.14 13.49 -9.98
CA PHE A 115 -2.11 12.43 -9.91
C PHE A 115 -2.48 11.16 -10.67
N ILE A 116 -3.66 11.08 -11.29
CA ILE A 116 -4.12 9.86 -11.94
C ILE A 116 -3.21 9.42 -13.08
N ASP A 117 -2.73 10.35 -13.90
CA ASP A 117 -1.83 10.04 -15.02
C ASP A 117 -0.50 9.48 -14.52
N LYS A 118 0.06 10.08 -13.47
CA LYS A 118 1.29 9.59 -12.82
C LYS A 118 1.08 8.20 -12.22
N LYS A 119 -0.07 7.95 -11.60
CA LYS A 119 -0.42 6.62 -11.10
C LYS A 119 -0.45 5.60 -12.23
N MET A 120 -1.12 5.92 -13.33
CA MET A 120 -1.22 5.01 -14.48
C MET A 120 0.13 4.75 -15.12
N GLU A 121 1.00 5.77 -15.25
CA GLU A 121 2.38 5.61 -15.71
C GLU A 121 3.16 4.63 -14.82
N ALA A 122 3.05 4.77 -13.51
CA ALA A 122 3.71 3.88 -12.55
C ALA A 122 3.17 2.44 -12.62
N VAL A 123 1.86 2.25 -12.78
CA VAL A 123 1.25 0.92 -12.97
C VAL A 123 1.75 0.28 -14.26
N LEU A 124 1.75 1.00 -15.36
CA LEU A 124 2.18 0.49 -16.68
C LEU A 124 3.70 0.30 -16.80
N ALA A 125 4.49 0.77 -15.82
CA ALA A 125 5.91 0.43 -15.71
C ALA A 125 6.16 -1.06 -15.41
N TYR A 126 5.15 -1.77 -14.85
CA TYR A 126 5.17 -3.22 -14.63
C TYR A 126 4.63 -3.97 -15.84
N LYS A 127 5.37 -3.94 -16.95
CA LYS A 127 4.99 -4.55 -18.24
C LYS A 127 4.77 -6.06 -18.18
N THR A 128 5.45 -6.74 -17.25
CA THR A 128 5.29 -8.18 -17.05
C THR A 128 4.03 -8.56 -16.29
N GLN A 129 3.37 -7.60 -15.64
CA GLN A 129 2.18 -7.86 -14.81
C GLN A 129 0.90 -7.24 -15.36
N PHE A 130 0.99 -6.01 -15.88
CA PHE A 130 -0.16 -5.26 -16.36
C PHE A 130 -0.25 -5.27 -17.89
N PHE A 131 -1.28 -4.63 -18.43
CA PHE A 131 -1.55 -4.60 -19.85
C PHE A 131 -0.38 -4.02 -20.66
N ASP A 132 0.13 -4.83 -21.59
CA ASP A 132 1.06 -4.42 -22.64
C ASP A 132 0.53 -4.96 -23.97
N ALA A 133 0.19 -4.06 -24.89
CA ALA A 133 -0.32 -4.43 -26.23
C ALA A 133 0.67 -5.26 -27.06
N ASN A 134 1.95 -5.25 -26.72
CA ASN A 134 3.00 -6.01 -27.41
C ASN A 134 3.33 -7.34 -26.72
N SER A 135 2.74 -7.64 -25.58
CA SER A 135 2.99 -8.87 -24.84
C SER A 135 2.47 -10.09 -25.63
N LYS A 136 3.29 -11.15 -25.66
CA LYS A 136 2.92 -12.47 -26.19
C LYS A 136 2.60 -13.48 -25.08
N ALA A 137 2.71 -13.06 -23.80
CA ALA A 137 2.39 -13.90 -22.66
C ALA A 137 0.87 -14.17 -22.58
N PRO A 138 0.44 -15.30 -21.99
CA PRO A 138 -0.97 -15.55 -21.74
C PRO A 138 -1.57 -14.44 -20.88
N GLU A 139 -2.78 -14.02 -21.23
CA GLU A 139 -3.51 -13.00 -20.45
C GLU A 139 -3.84 -13.53 -19.05
N THR A 140 -3.62 -12.69 -18.06
CA THR A 140 -4.02 -12.91 -16.66
C THR A 140 -5.13 -11.92 -16.28
N PRO A 141 -5.86 -12.13 -15.19
CA PRO A 141 -6.89 -11.17 -14.76
C PRO A 141 -6.38 -9.72 -14.62
N ILE A 142 -5.11 -9.51 -14.26
CA ILE A 142 -4.55 -8.17 -14.07
C ILE A 142 -3.84 -7.62 -15.31
N SER A 143 -3.47 -8.46 -16.28
CA SER A 143 -2.85 -8.03 -17.54
C SER A 143 -3.86 -7.66 -18.62
N SER A 144 -5.17 -7.80 -18.36
CA SER A 144 -6.22 -7.38 -19.29
C SER A 144 -6.33 -5.86 -19.37
N LYS A 145 -6.70 -5.35 -20.55
CA LYS A 145 -6.99 -3.92 -20.71
C LYS A 145 -8.13 -3.47 -19.81
N ASN A 146 -9.16 -4.32 -19.65
CA ASN A 146 -10.32 -4.02 -18.80
C ASN A 146 -9.91 -3.81 -17.34
N PHE A 147 -8.96 -4.60 -16.82
CA PHE A 147 -8.44 -4.35 -15.47
C PHE A 147 -7.72 -3.01 -15.36
N THR A 148 -6.86 -2.69 -16.31
CA THR A 148 -6.14 -1.40 -16.34
C THR A 148 -7.14 -0.23 -16.38
N ASP A 149 -8.16 -0.31 -17.23
CA ASP A 149 -9.22 0.69 -17.31
C ASP A 149 -10.01 0.78 -15.98
N SER A 150 -10.19 -0.33 -15.27
CA SER A 150 -10.92 -0.38 -14.00
C SER A 150 -10.27 0.44 -12.87
N ILE A 151 -8.97 0.68 -12.93
CA ILE A 151 -8.26 1.55 -11.98
C ILE A 151 -8.82 2.98 -12.08
N ILE A 152 -9.01 3.45 -13.30
CA ILE A 152 -9.59 4.79 -13.57
C ILE A 152 -11.07 4.83 -13.20
N TYR A 153 -11.86 3.80 -13.52
CA TYR A 153 -13.30 3.75 -13.19
C TYR A 153 -13.52 3.84 -11.69
N ARG A 154 -12.77 3.08 -10.90
CA ARG A 154 -12.85 3.11 -9.44
C ARG A 154 -12.48 4.49 -8.89
N ALA A 155 -11.40 5.08 -9.36
CA ALA A 155 -10.97 6.39 -8.92
C ALA A 155 -12.02 7.48 -9.26
N ARG A 156 -12.67 7.40 -10.43
CA ARG A 156 -13.77 8.29 -10.79
C ARG A 156 -15.01 8.09 -9.94
N ASP A 157 -15.38 6.84 -9.67
CA ASP A 157 -16.58 6.57 -8.86
C ASP A 157 -16.41 7.10 -7.43
N LEU A 158 -15.26 6.85 -6.80
CA LEU A 158 -14.94 7.41 -5.49
C LEU A 158 -14.85 8.95 -5.53
N GLY A 159 -14.24 9.51 -6.58
CA GLY A 159 -14.16 10.97 -6.78
C GLY A 159 -15.54 11.62 -6.84
N ARG A 160 -16.46 11.02 -7.59
CA ARG A 160 -17.85 11.47 -7.68
C ARG A 160 -18.54 11.55 -6.31
N LEU A 161 -18.25 10.58 -5.42
CA LEU A 161 -18.87 10.52 -4.09
C LEU A 161 -18.41 11.64 -3.16
N ILE A 162 -17.21 12.18 -3.36
CA ILE A 162 -16.66 13.29 -2.55
C ILE A 162 -16.56 14.60 -3.33
N GLY A 163 -17.13 14.67 -4.54
CA GLY A 163 -17.20 15.91 -5.33
C GLY A 163 -15.89 16.31 -6.01
N VAL A 164 -14.99 15.35 -6.31
CA VAL A 164 -13.75 15.58 -7.05
C VAL A 164 -13.67 14.71 -8.29
N GLU A 165 -12.68 14.91 -9.16
CA GLU A 165 -12.59 14.14 -10.40
C GLU A 165 -12.15 12.70 -10.15
N TYR A 166 -11.13 12.50 -9.30
CA TYR A 166 -10.59 11.19 -8.93
C TYR A 166 -10.28 11.12 -7.44
N ALA A 167 -10.59 10.00 -6.82
CA ALA A 167 -10.22 9.72 -5.42
C ALA A 167 -9.73 8.29 -5.23
N GLU A 168 -8.96 8.07 -4.16
CA GLU A 168 -8.59 6.76 -3.65
C GLU A 168 -9.20 6.53 -2.28
N GLY A 169 -9.76 5.33 -2.07
CA GLY A 169 -10.34 4.92 -0.81
C GLY A 169 -9.37 4.13 0.04
N PHE A 170 -9.47 4.30 1.34
CA PHE A 170 -8.68 3.59 2.34
C PHE A 170 -9.58 3.09 3.47
N THR A 171 -9.27 1.91 3.99
CA THR A 171 -9.80 1.48 5.29
C THR A 171 -8.81 1.82 6.40
N ALA A 172 -9.31 2.13 7.58
CA ALA A 172 -8.53 2.61 8.72
C ALA A 172 -8.63 1.64 9.91
N GLU A 173 -7.53 1.44 10.65
CA GLU A 173 -7.53 0.60 11.86
C GLU A 173 -8.16 1.27 13.08
N ARG A 174 -8.41 2.56 13.01
CA ARG A 174 -9.05 3.35 14.05
C ARG A 174 -9.82 4.51 13.45
N TYR A 175 -10.72 5.10 14.21
CA TYR A 175 -11.44 6.29 13.78
C TYR A 175 -10.49 7.40 13.34
N VAL A 176 -10.81 8.04 12.21
CA VAL A 176 -10.10 9.23 11.74
C VAL A 176 -10.47 10.39 12.65
N ALA A 177 -9.48 10.88 13.40
CA ALA A 177 -9.68 12.02 14.28
C ALA A 177 -9.42 13.32 13.51
N VAL A 178 -10.32 14.28 13.70
CA VAL A 178 -10.23 15.66 13.18
C VAL A 178 -10.42 16.62 14.34
N ASP A 179 -9.80 17.78 14.29
CA ASP A 179 -9.95 18.80 15.32
C ASP A 179 -11.29 19.57 15.16
N SER A 180 -11.83 19.60 13.94
CA SER A 180 -13.10 20.24 13.61
C SER A 180 -13.81 19.52 12.48
N LEU A 181 -15.16 19.56 12.46
CA LEU A 181 -15.95 19.08 11.31
C LEU A 181 -15.68 19.90 10.03
N PHE A 182 -15.14 21.12 10.15
CA PHE A 182 -14.74 21.93 8.99
C PHE A 182 -13.44 21.42 8.32
N ASP A 183 -12.69 20.50 8.94
CA ASP A 183 -11.54 19.84 8.33
C ASP A 183 -11.96 18.77 7.32
N LEU A 184 -13.23 18.37 7.34
CA LEU A 184 -13.82 17.44 6.36
C LEU A 184 -14.33 18.22 5.15
N LYS A 185 -14.15 17.63 3.97
CA LYS A 185 -14.69 18.19 2.70
C LYS A 185 -16.08 17.63 2.40
#